data_cbb4eeba4b774f84e961381a5a801285
#
_entry.id   cbb4eeba4b774f84e961381a5a801285
#
_cell.length_a   1.000
_cell.length_b   1.000
_cell.length_c   1.000
_cell.angle_alpha   90.00
_cell.angle_beta   90.00
_cell.angle_gamma   90.00
#
_symmetry.space_group_name_H-M   'P 1'
#
loop_
_entity.id
_entity.type
_entity.pdbx_description
1 polymer ?
#
loop_
_entity_poly.entity_id
_entity_poly.type
_entity_poly.pdbx_seq_one_letter_code
_entity_poly.pdbx_strand_id
1 'polypeptide(L)'
;SVVSLLQVFLQLCRTSQKYNLIYLASCEEEVSGKDGIESVLPGLPPVSFAIVGEPTEMQPAIAEKGLMVLDVTATGKAGHAARNEGDNAIYKVLDDIAWFRDYRFEKESPLLGPVKMSVTVINAGTQHNVIPDKCTFIVDVRSNELYSNEELFAEIKKHISCEPQARSFRLNSSRIDEKHPFVQKAMKLGRVPFGSPTLSDQALMSFPSVKIGPGRSSRSHTAEEYIMLKEIEEAIGLYLELLDGLLI
;
A
#
# COMPACT_ATOMS: atom_id res chain seq x y z
N SER A 1 12.42 -4.02 -12.25
CA SER A 1 11.25 -4.20 -13.14
C SER A 1 11.24 -3.22 -14.33
N VAL A 2 11.68 -1.95 -14.15
CA VAL A 2 11.68 -0.90 -15.19
C VAL A 2 12.35 -1.38 -16.48
N VAL A 3 13.57 -1.91 -16.40
CA VAL A 3 14.34 -2.39 -17.58
C VAL A 3 13.65 -3.56 -18.28
N SER A 4 13.11 -4.53 -17.50
CA SER A 4 12.42 -5.70 -18.08
C SER A 4 11.17 -5.27 -18.84
N LEU A 5 10.33 -4.40 -18.25
CA LEU A 5 9.12 -3.90 -18.88
C LEU A 5 9.42 -3.01 -20.09
N LEU A 6 10.47 -2.17 -20.04
CA LEU A 6 10.91 -1.37 -21.19
C LEU A 6 11.33 -2.28 -22.35
N GLN A 7 12.11 -3.31 -22.10
CA GLN A 7 12.56 -4.25 -23.12
C GLN A 7 11.39 -5.01 -23.77
N VAL A 8 10.42 -5.43 -22.95
CA VAL A 8 9.18 -6.07 -23.43
C VAL A 8 8.37 -5.11 -24.30
N PHE A 9 8.18 -3.86 -23.83
CA PHE A 9 7.50 -2.82 -24.60
C PHE A 9 8.13 -2.61 -25.97
N LEU A 10 9.48 -2.45 -26.03
CA LEU A 10 10.20 -2.25 -27.30
C LEU A 10 10.10 -3.45 -28.26
N GLN A 11 9.93 -4.67 -27.73
CA GLN A 11 9.73 -5.85 -28.58
C GLN A 11 8.29 -5.93 -29.09
N LEU A 12 7.29 -5.76 -28.21
CA LEU A 12 5.89 -5.86 -28.57
C LEU A 12 5.41 -4.73 -29.49
N CYS A 13 6.01 -3.54 -29.41
CA CYS A 13 5.75 -2.45 -30.36
C CYS A 13 6.13 -2.77 -31.80
N ARG A 14 6.97 -3.80 -32.04
CA ARG A 14 7.38 -4.24 -33.37
C ARG A 14 6.49 -5.33 -33.96
N THR A 15 5.52 -5.80 -33.19
CA THR A 15 4.59 -6.86 -33.56
C THR A 15 3.14 -6.33 -33.52
N SER A 16 2.26 -6.93 -34.31
CA SER A 16 0.83 -6.57 -34.28
C SER A 16 0.14 -7.19 -33.08
N GLN A 17 -0.29 -6.35 -32.14
CA GLN A 17 -1.05 -6.78 -30.96
C GLN A 17 -2.54 -6.43 -31.09
N LYS A 18 -3.38 -7.11 -30.30
CA LYS A 18 -4.84 -6.85 -30.24
C LYS A 18 -5.20 -5.68 -29.31
N TYR A 19 -4.21 -5.01 -28.73
CA TYR A 19 -4.33 -3.91 -27.77
C TYR A 19 -3.27 -2.85 -28.02
N ASN A 20 -3.47 -1.66 -27.50
CA ASN A 20 -2.47 -0.60 -27.48
C ASN A 20 -1.61 -0.72 -26.21
N LEU A 21 -0.32 -0.40 -26.33
CA LEU A 21 0.63 -0.41 -25.24
C LEU A 21 1.03 1.01 -24.85
N ILE A 22 1.04 1.27 -23.55
CA ILE A 22 1.63 2.46 -22.96
C ILE A 22 2.70 1.98 -21.97
N TYR A 23 3.90 2.53 -22.08
CA TYR A 23 4.95 2.34 -21.09
C TYR A 23 5.12 3.61 -20.27
N LEU A 24 5.07 3.48 -18.94
CA LEU A 24 5.30 4.57 -18.00
C LEU A 24 6.47 4.21 -17.08
N ALA A 25 7.36 5.17 -16.89
CA ALA A 25 8.37 5.14 -15.85
C ALA A 25 8.10 6.33 -14.93
N SER A 26 7.31 6.11 -13.88
CA SER A 26 6.97 7.12 -12.88
C SER A 26 8.11 7.31 -11.88
N CYS A 27 8.13 8.44 -11.20
CA CYS A 27 8.97 8.75 -10.07
C CYS A 27 8.13 8.87 -8.79
N GLU A 28 8.77 9.11 -7.65
CA GLU A 28 8.14 9.36 -6.34
C GLU A 28 7.29 8.20 -5.76
N GLU A 29 7.40 6.98 -6.29
CA GLU A 29 6.65 5.82 -5.76
C GLU A 29 6.99 5.59 -4.28
N GLU A 30 8.28 5.60 -3.90
CA GLU A 30 8.80 5.34 -2.56
C GLU A 30 8.29 6.30 -1.47
N VAL A 31 7.84 7.47 -1.87
CA VAL A 31 7.26 8.48 -0.96
C VAL A 31 5.77 8.70 -1.22
N SER A 32 5.18 7.93 -2.12
CA SER A 32 3.80 8.10 -2.59
C SER A 32 3.51 9.55 -2.97
N GLY A 33 4.44 10.18 -3.70
CA GLY A 33 4.39 11.60 -4.07
C GLY A 33 3.30 11.89 -5.09
N LYS A 34 2.82 13.15 -5.10
CA LYS A 34 1.76 13.59 -6.02
C LYS A 34 2.27 13.86 -7.44
N ASP A 35 3.58 14.07 -7.59
CA ASP A 35 4.22 14.32 -8.88
C ASP A 35 4.66 13.03 -9.59
N GLY A 36 4.40 11.87 -8.97
CA GLY A 36 4.59 10.54 -9.54
C GLY A 36 3.46 10.12 -10.47
N ILE A 37 3.03 8.86 -10.38
CA ILE A 37 1.98 8.28 -11.24
C ILE A 37 0.67 9.07 -11.19
N GLU A 38 0.30 9.62 -10.04
CA GLU A 38 -0.93 10.40 -9.84
C GLU A 38 -1.03 11.59 -10.79
N SER A 39 0.10 12.25 -11.10
CA SER A 39 0.14 13.39 -12.02
C SER A 39 -0.05 13.01 -13.48
N VAL A 40 0.24 11.75 -13.85
CA VAL A 40 0.20 11.26 -15.23
C VAL A 40 -1.15 10.64 -15.57
N LEU A 41 -1.79 9.96 -14.62
CA LEU A 41 -3.05 9.22 -14.83
C LEU A 41 -4.15 10.03 -15.54
N PRO A 42 -4.42 11.32 -15.20
CA PRO A 42 -5.46 12.10 -15.84
C PRO A 42 -5.21 12.40 -17.34
N GLY A 43 -3.96 12.33 -17.77
CA GLY A 43 -3.55 12.56 -19.17
C GLY A 43 -3.57 11.31 -20.06
N LEU A 44 -3.82 10.13 -19.48
CA LEU A 44 -3.85 8.88 -20.22
C LEU A 44 -5.20 8.70 -20.95
N PRO A 45 -5.19 8.02 -22.12
CA PRO A 45 -6.43 7.50 -22.69
C PRO A 45 -7.05 6.47 -21.73
N PRO A 46 -8.32 6.03 -21.97
CA PRO A 46 -8.92 4.96 -21.20
C PRO A 46 -8.03 3.72 -21.15
N VAL A 47 -7.67 3.29 -19.92
CA VAL A 47 -6.82 2.12 -19.65
C VAL A 47 -7.70 0.95 -19.24
N SER A 48 -7.60 -0.18 -19.96
CA SER A 48 -8.35 -1.40 -19.64
C SER A 48 -7.67 -2.23 -18.55
N PHE A 49 -6.33 -2.18 -18.47
CA PHE A 49 -5.52 -2.98 -17.56
C PHE A 49 -4.11 -2.41 -17.44
N ALA A 50 -3.51 -2.54 -16.26
CA ALA A 50 -2.11 -2.17 -16.03
C ALA A 50 -1.30 -3.26 -15.34
N ILE A 51 0.00 -3.26 -15.63
CA ILE A 51 1.01 -4.04 -14.92
C ILE A 51 1.90 -3.06 -14.16
N VAL A 52 2.01 -3.26 -12.85
CA VAL A 52 2.93 -2.51 -11.99
C VAL A 52 4.14 -3.40 -11.67
N GLY A 53 5.31 -2.90 -12.03
CA GLY A 53 6.56 -3.66 -12.01
C GLY A 53 7.24 -3.66 -10.66
N GLU A 54 6.85 -4.53 -9.75
CA GLU A 54 7.40 -4.70 -8.40
C GLU A 54 8.05 -6.08 -8.19
N PRO A 55 8.97 -6.25 -7.23
CA PRO A 55 9.65 -7.53 -7.01
C PRO A 55 8.70 -8.56 -6.36
N THR A 56 8.16 -9.46 -7.17
CA THR A 56 7.22 -10.52 -6.75
C THR A 56 7.66 -11.93 -7.15
N GLU A 57 8.92 -12.11 -7.56
CA GLU A 57 9.42 -13.37 -8.14
C GLU A 57 8.58 -13.82 -9.35
N MET A 58 8.07 -12.84 -10.13
CA MET A 58 7.15 -13.05 -11.24
C MET A 58 5.84 -13.80 -10.86
N GLN A 59 5.42 -13.73 -9.60
CA GLN A 59 4.08 -14.16 -9.18
C GLN A 59 3.11 -12.98 -9.24
N PRO A 60 1.90 -13.16 -9.77
CA PRO A 60 0.93 -12.06 -9.86
C PRO A 60 0.33 -11.74 -8.48
N ALA A 61 0.63 -10.56 -7.93
CA ALA A 61 -0.09 -10.04 -6.78
C ALA A 61 -1.41 -9.45 -7.26
N ILE A 62 -2.50 -10.16 -6.99
CA ILE A 62 -3.86 -9.81 -7.45
C ILE A 62 -4.64 -8.96 -6.46
N ALA A 63 -4.08 -8.69 -5.31
CA ALA A 63 -4.54 -7.72 -4.33
C ALA A 63 -3.35 -7.18 -3.54
N GLU A 64 -3.45 -5.95 -3.06
CA GLU A 64 -2.47 -5.37 -2.13
C GLU A 64 -3.14 -4.55 -1.03
N LYS A 65 -2.50 -4.49 0.15
CA LYS A 65 -3.00 -3.67 1.25
C LYS A 65 -2.87 -2.20 0.93
N GLY A 66 -3.91 -1.43 1.27
CA GLY A 66 -3.85 0.03 1.27
C GLY A 66 -3.09 0.57 2.49
N LEU A 67 -2.95 1.88 2.53
CA LEU A 67 -2.28 2.61 3.61
C LEU A 67 -3.05 3.87 3.98
N MET A 68 -3.35 4.00 5.28
CA MET A 68 -3.78 5.25 5.88
C MET A 68 -2.94 5.51 7.14
N VAL A 69 -2.33 6.68 7.22
CA VAL A 69 -1.58 7.11 8.41
C VAL A 69 -2.41 8.10 9.20
N LEU A 70 -2.59 7.84 10.49
CA LEU A 70 -3.31 8.72 11.40
C LEU A 70 -2.36 9.41 12.35
N ASP A 71 -2.48 10.74 12.47
CA ASP A 71 -1.94 11.52 13.56
C ASP A 71 -3.05 11.67 14.62
N VAL A 72 -2.81 11.15 15.82
CA VAL A 72 -3.81 11.18 16.90
C VAL A 72 -3.30 12.06 18.03
N THR A 73 -4.13 12.98 18.51
CA THR A 73 -3.77 13.95 19.55
C THR A 73 -4.71 13.87 20.74
N ALA A 74 -4.14 13.77 21.93
CA ALA A 74 -4.83 14.01 23.19
C ALA A 74 -4.38 15.35 23.78
N THR A 75 -5.35 16.15 24.23
CA THR A 75 -5.11 17.41 24.93
C THR A 75 -5.49 17.27 26.39
N GLY A 76 -4.60 17.71 27.27
CA GLY A 76 -4.79 17.75 28.71
C GLY A 76 -4.57 19.17 29.26
N LYS A 77 -4.05 19.25 30.48
CA LYS A 77 -3.69 20.50 31.15
C LYS A 77 -2.40 20.30 31.92
N ALA A 78 -1.42 21.17 31.69
CA ALA A 78 -0.16 21.15 32.43
C ALA A 78 -0.40 21.45 33.94
N GLY A 79 0.43 20.83 34.77
CA GLY A 79 0.42 21.04 36.21
C GLY A 79 1.68 20.45 36.87
N HIS A 80 1.90 20.76 38.13
CA HIS A 80 3.01 20.18 38.87
C HIS A 80 2.68 18.74 39.31
N ALA A 81 3.51 17.77 38.98
CA ALA A 81 3.22 16.34 39.22
C ALA A 81 3.02 15.96 40.71
N ALA A 82 3.58 16.76 41.65
CA ALA A 82 3.38 16.56 43.08
C ALA A 82 2.08 17.17 43.64
N ARG A 83 1.24 17.80 42.79
CA ARG A 83 0.01 18.45 43.21
C ARG A 83 -1.18 17.80 42.47
N ASN A 84 -2.37 17.86 43.11
CA ASN A 84 -3.61 17.36 42.50
C ASN A 84 -4.19 18.40 41.50
N GLU A 85 -3.39 18.82 40.55
CA GLU A 85 -3.71 19.81 39.52
C GLU A 85 -3.19 19.32 38.16
N GLY A 86 -3.86 19.73 37.09
CA GLY A 86 -3.51 19.27 35.76
C GLY A 86 -4.42 18.12 35.29
N ASP A 87 -4.24 17.77 34.01
CA ASP A 87 -4.96 16.69 33.32
C ASP A 87 -4.00 16.01 32.37
N ASN A 88 -3.63 14.78 32.71
CA ASN A 88 -2.49 14.09 32.06
C ASN A 88 -2.88 13.54 30.68
N ALA A 89 -2.35 14.16 29.62
CA ALA A 89 -2.57 13.73 28.25
C ALA A 89 -2.04 12.31 27.96
N ILE A 90 -1.01 11.84 28.68
CA ILE A 90 -0.53 10.45 28.53
C ILE A 90 -1.61 9.46 28.97
N TYR A 91 -2.29 9.73 30.09
CA TYR A 91 -3.29 8.77 30.57
C TYR A 91 -4.50 8.70 29.66
N LYS A 92 -4.83 9.80 28.96
CA LYS A 92 -5.95 9.83 28.00
C LYS A 92 -5.73 8.93 26.79
N VAL A 93 -4.49 8.71 26.34
CA VAL A 93 -4.22 7.91 25.15
C VAL A 93 -4.15 6.41 25.42
N LEU A 94 -4.04 5.98 26.70
CA LEU A 94 -3.81 4.57 27.03
C LEU A 94 -4.94 3.67 26.55
N ASP A 95 -6.19 4.06 26.77
CA ASP A 95 -7.38 3.28 26.35
C ASP A 95 -7.48 3.24 24.81
N ASP A 96 -7.23 4.36 24.14
CA ASP A 96 -7.25 4.43 22.69
C ASP A 96 -6.12 3.57 22.07
N ILE A 97 -4.91 3.59 22.63
CA ILE A 97 -3.80 2.73 22.19
C ILE A 97 -4.15 1.26 22.40
N ALA A 98 -4.76 0.91 23.55
CA ALA A 98 -5.23 -0.44 23.80
C ALA A 98 -6.29 -0.86 22.78
N TRP A 99 -7.22 0.03 22.46
CA TRP A 99 -8.21 -0.21 21.42
C TRP A 99 -7.56 -0.47 20.05
N PHE A 100 -6.62 0.36 19.59
CA PHE A 100 -5.90 0.13 18.32
C PHE A 100 -5.17 -1.21 18.28
N ARG A 101 -4.64 -1.68 19.40
CA ARG A 101 -3.97 -2.98 19.51
C ARG A 101 -4.96 -4.15 19.40
N ASP A 102 -6.13 -4.04 20.03
CA ASP A 102 -7.02 -5.17 20.30
C ASP A 102 -8.22 -5.25 19.36
N TYR A 103 -8.64 -4.13 18.75
CA TYR A 103 -9.80 -4.09 17.86
C TYR A 103 -9.57 -4.88 16.58
N ARG A 104 -10.61 -5.59 16.15
CA ARG A 104 -10.61 -6.35 14.89
C ARG A 104 -11.82 -5.95 14.07
N PHE A 105 -11.57 -5.52 12.84
CA PHE A 105 -12.63 -5.23 11.87
C PHE A 105 -13.31 -6.55 11.42
N GLU A 106 -14.61 -6.48 11.17
CA GLU A 106 -15.43 -7.65 10.89
C GLU A 106 -15.07 -8.36 9.59
N LYS A 107 -14.81 -7.58 8.50
CA LYS A 107 -14.52 -8.16 7.20
C LYS A 107 -13.04 -8.52 7.08
N GLU A 108 -12.76 -9.79 6.95
CA GLU A 108 -11.42 -10.32 6.73
C GLU A 108 -11.29 -10.81 5.29
N SER A 109 -10.26 -10.34 4.59
CA SER A 109 -9.97 -10.74 3.21
C SER A 109 -9.35 -12.14 3.16
N PRO A 110 -9.82 -13.02 2.26
CA PRO A 110 -9.17 -14.31 2.02
C PRO A 110 -7.77 -14.18 1.41
N LEU A 111 -7.44 -13.04 0.77
CA LEU A 111 -6.16 -12.78 0.13
C LEU A 111 -5.22 -11.97 1.02
N LEU A 112 -5.74 -10.95 1.68
CA LEU A 112 -4.94 -9.97 2.44
C LEU A 112 -5.07 -10.13 3.96
N GLY A 113 -5.99 -10.99 4.42
CA GLY A 113 -6.29 -11.15 5.84
C GLY A 113 -6.99 -9.92 6.44
N PRO A 114 -6.91 -9.74 7.78
CA PRO A 114 -7.57 -8.65 8.47
C PRO A 114 -6.94 -7.29 8.17
N VAL A 115 -7.70 -6.23 8.40
CA VAL A 115 -7.16 -4.87 8.53
C VAL A 115 -6.17 -4.86 9.70
N LYS A 116 -4.99 -4.26 9.49
CA LYS A 116 -3.96 -4.17 10.52
C LYS A 116 -3.79 -2.72 10.95
N MET A 117 -3.82 -2.48 12.26
CA MET A 117 -3.49 -1.19 12.86
C MET A 117 -2.27 -1.35 13.77
N SER A 118 -1.33 -0.41 13.69
CA SER A 118 -0.13 -0.42 14.51
C SER A 118 0.22 0.98 14.97
N VAL A 119 0.27 1.21 16.28
CA VAL A 119 0.84 2.44 16.84
C VAL A 119 2.34 2.37 16.68
N THR A 120 2.93 3.32 15.94
CA THR A 120 4.35 3.27 15.53
C THR A 120 5.20 4.36 16.16
N VAL A 121 4.59 5.47 16.59
CA VAL A 121 5.27 6.60 17.25
C VAL A 121 4.38 7.11 18.37
N ILE A 122 4.98 7.50 19.49
CA ILE A 122 4.31 8.22 20.59
C ILE A 122 5.25 9.29 21.16
N ASN A 123 4.73 10.49 21.38
CA ASN A 123 5.47 11.61 21.96
C ASN A 123 4.63 12.34 23.00
N ALA A 124 5.20 12.53 24.20
CA ALA A 124 4.57 13.30 25.28
C ALA A 124 5.59 13.73 26.34
N GLY A 125 5.29 14.83 27.02
CA GLY A 125 6.05 15.32 28.16
C GLY A 125 7.44 15.90 27.81
N THR A 126 7.97 16.71 28.72
CA THR A 126 9.28 17.36 28.57
C THR A 126 10.14 17.28 29.84
N GLN A 127 9.50 17.15 31.01
CA GLN A 127 10.17 17.12 32.30
C GLN A 127 9.45 16.16 33.27
N HIS A 128 10.20 15.53 34.17
CA HIS A 128 9.66 14.51 35.08
C HIS A 128 8.65 15.06 36.12
N ASN A 129 8.68 16.36 36.42
CA ASN A 129 7.83 17.00 37.41
C ASN A 129 6.69 17.83 36.81
N VAL A 130 6.44 17.72 35.50
CA VAL A 130 5.37 18.42 34.80
C VAL A 130 4.40 17.40 34.20
N ILE A 131 3.12 17.54 34.55
CA ILE A 131 2.03 16.77 33.92
C ILE A 131 1.92 17.24 32.47
N PRO A 132 2.02 16.35 31.45
CA PRO A 132 1.96 16.75 30.04
C PRO A 132 0.54 17.15 29.65
N ASP A 133 0.43 18.28 28.98
CA ASP A 133 -0.81 18.82 28.42
C ASP A 133 -1.10 18.37 26.99
N LYS A 134 -0.14 17.67 26.36
CA LYS A 134 -0.30 17.10 25.04
C LYS A 134 0.40 15.75 24.93
N CYS A 135 -0.28 14.79 24.30
CA CYS A 135 0.28 13.53 23.83
C CYS A 135 -0.14 13.31 22.39
N THR A 136 0.82 12.95 21.54
CA THR A 136 0.55 12.59 20.13
C THR A 136 1.06 11.22 19.84
N PHE A 137 0.34 10.46 19.02
CA PHE A 137 0.81 9.18 18.52
C PHE A 137 0.42 8.98 17.06
N ILE A 138 1.17 8.13 16.34
CA ILE A 138 0.94 7.83 14.93
C ILE A 138 0.49 6.39 14.82
N VAL A 139 -0.53 6.16 13.98
CA VAL A 139 -1.06 4.83 13.67
C VAL A 139 -0.90 4.55 12.18
N ASP A 140 -0.19 3.47 11.84
CA ASP A 140 -0.17 2.86 10.51
C ASP A 140 -1.37 1.93 10.38
N VAL A 141 -2.28 2.23 9.44
CA VAL A 141 -3.47 1.43 9.14
C VAL A 141 -3.33 0.81 7.76
N ARG A 142 -3.33 -0.52 7.70
CA ARG A 142 -3.25 -1.31 6.47
C ARG A 142 -4.62 -1.89 6.15
N SER A 143 -5.32 -1.25 5.22
CA SER A 143 -6.65 -1.69 4.76
C SER A 143 -6.55 -2.95 3.89
N ASN A 144 -7.65 -3.68 3.78
CA ASN A 144 -7.87 -4.71 2.77
C ASN A 144 -8.93 -4.25 1.76
N GLU A 145 -9.13 -5.00 0.69
CA GLU A 145 -10.02 -4.64 -0.42
C GLU A 145 -11.52 -4.65 -0.08
N LEU A 146 -11.87 -4.96 1.16
CA LEU A 146 -13.27 -4.99 1.64
C LEU A 146 -13.68 -3.70 2.36
N TYR A 147 -12.73 -2.76 2.53
CA TYR A 147 -12.96 -1.46 3.15
C TYR A 147 -12.24 -0.36 2.40
N SER A 148 -12.87 0.79 2.24
CA SER A 148 -12.16 2.02 1.91
C SER A 148 -11.45 2.60 3.14
N ASN A 149 -10.45 3.44 2.92
CA ASN A 149 -9.78 4.15 4.02
C ASN A 149 -10.74 5.09 4.76
N GLU A 150 -11.70 5.68 4.06
CA GLU A 150 -12.76 6.54 4.64
C GLU A 150 -13.68 5.74 5.57
N GLU A 151 -14.09 4.51 5.16
CA GLU A 151 -14.92 3.63 6.01
C GLU A 151 -14.18 3.24 7.29
N LEU A 152 -12.90 2.86 7.17
CA LEU A 152 -12.06 2.54 8.34
C LEU A 152 -11.91 3.73 9.28
N PHE A 153 -11.66 4.92 8.73
CA PHE A 153 -11.53 6.14 9.52
C PHE A 153 -12.82 6.51 10.25
N ALA A 154 -13.95 6.39 9.57
CA ALA A 154 -15.26 6.64 10.17
C ALA A 154 -15.57 5.68 11.32
N GLU A 155 -15.15 4.41 11.18
CA GLU A 155 -15.31 3.42 12.26
C GLU A 155 -14.37 3.71 13.43
N ILE A 156 -13.08 4.00 13.18
CA ILE A 156 -12.09 4.36 14.21
C ILE A 156 -12.61 5.54 15.06
N LYS A 157 -13.12 6.58 14.42
CA LYS A 157 -13.66 7.77 15.13
C LYS A 157 -14.79 7.49 16.10
N LYS A 158 -15.51 6.39 15.96
CA LYS A 158 -16.61 6.04 16.89
C LYS A 158 -16.09 5.45 18.21
N HIS A 159 -14.87 4.92 18.20
CA HIS A 159 -14.35 4.10 19.29
C HIS A 159 -13.25 4.76 20.12
N ILE A 160 -12.60 5.80 19.61
CA ILE A 160 -11.52 6.49 20.30
C ILE A 160 -12.00 7.84 20.87
N SER A 161 -11.40 8.24 21.98
CA SER A 161 -11.71 9.51 22.65
C SER A 161 -10.82 10.67 22.22
N CYS A 162 -9.60 10.35 21.74
CA CYS A 162 -8.66 11.31 21.19
C CYS A 162 -9.06 11.75 19.79
N GLU A 163 -8.44 12.81 19.29
CA GLU A 163 -8.76 13.38 17.98
C GLU A 163 -7.84 12.81 16.90
N PRO A 164 -8.35 11.92 16.00
CA PRO A 164 -7.58 11.39 14.88
C PRO A 164 -7.67 12.34 13.67
N GLN A 165 -6.56 12.49 12.97
CA GLN A 165 -6.47 13.16 11.69
C GLN A 165 -5.79 12.24 10.68
N ALA A 166 -6.49 11.87 9.62
CA ALA A 166 -5.88 11.11 8.52
C ALA A 166 -5.03 12.04 7.65
N ARG A 167 -3.77 11.63 7.36
CA ARG A 167 -2.89 12.38 6.45
C ARG A 167 -3.42 12.34 5.03
N SER A 168 -4.00 11.19 4.61
CA SER A 168 -4.60 11.00 3.29
C SER A 168 -5.48 9.76 3.29
N PHE A 169 -6.52 9.76 2.43
CA PHE A 169 -7.36 8.59 2.16
C PHE A 169 -7.07 7.94 0.80
N ARG A 170 -6.23 8.54 -0.05
CA ARG A 170 -6.05 8.20 -1.46
C ARG A 170 -5.43 6.83 -1.73
N LEU A 171 -4.69 6.27 -0.76
CA LEU A 171 -3.96 5.00 -0.93
C LEU A 171 -4.82 3.82 -0.48
N ASN A 172 -5.87 3.54 -1.23
CA ASN A 172 -6.76 2.41 -0.95
C ASN A 172 -6.13 1.06 -1.35
N SER A 173 -6.65 -0.02 -0.78
CA SER A 173 -6.33 -1.37 -1.23
C SER A 173 -6.73 -1.57 -2.69
N SER A 174 -5.93 -2.30 -3.47
CA SER A 174 -6.23 -2.67 -4.85
C SER A 174 -6.61 -4.15 -4.97
N ARG A 175 -7.38 -4.49 -6.01
CA ARG A 175 -7.72 -5.87 -6.34
C ARG A 175 -8.04 -6.01 -7.83
N ILE A 176 -7.61 -7.15 -8.42
CA ILE A 176 -8.05 -7.62 -9.72
C ILE A 176 -8.73 -8.99 -9.58
N ASP A 177 -9.74 -9.26 -10.42
CA ASP A 177 -10.42 -10.57 -10.43
C ASP A 177 -9.42 -11.65 -10.88
N GLU A 178 -9.38 -12.76 -10.15
CA GLU A 178 -8.59 -13.93 -10.52
C GLU A 178 -8.96 -14.47 -11.91
N LYS A 179 -10.21 -14.27 -12.36
CA LYS A 179 -10.68 -14.64 -13.70
C LYS A 179 -10.18 -13.72 -14.80
N HIS A 180 -9.51 -12.61 -14.48
CA HIS A 180 -8.98 -11.70 -15.49
C HIS A 180 -8.05 -12.46 -16.46
N PRO A 181 -8.12 -12.24 -17.78
CA PRO A 181 -7.36 -12.99 -18.78
C PRO A 181 -5.86 -13.07 -18.52
N PHE A 182 -5.26 -11.96 -18.06
CA PHE A 182 -3.84 -11.93 -17.68
C PHE A 182 -3.53 -12.88 -16.52
N VAL A 183 -4.36 -12.86 -15.46
CA VAL A 183 -4.16 -13.70 -14.28
C VAL A 183 -4.33 -15.18 -14.65
N GLN A 184 -5.35 -15.50 -15.43
CA GLN A 184 -5.58 -16.85 -15.94
C GLN A 184 -4.42 -17.36 -16.83
N LYS A 185 -3.84 -16.48 -17.66
CA LYS A 185 -2.68 -16.82 -18.47
C LYS A 185 -1.44 -17.04 -17.59
N ALA A 186 -1.22 -16.22 -16.58
CA ALA A 186 -0.15 -16.41 -15.61
C ALA A 186 -0.27 -17.76 -14.86
N MET A 187 -1.47 -18.13 -14.43
CA MET A 187 -1.73 -19.42 -13.78
C MET A 187 -1.44 -20.60 -14.71
N LYS A 188 -1.82 -20.51 -15.99
CA LYS A 188 -1.49 -21.53 -17.01
C LYS A 188 0.02 -21.70 -17.23
N LEU A 189 0.78 -20.62 -17.02
CA LEU A 189 2.27 -20.63 -17.06
C LEU A 189 2.88 -21.02 -15.70
N GLY A 190 2.11 -21.56 -14.78
CA GLY A 190 2.57 -22.05 -13.48
C GLY A 190 2.82 -20.96 -12.44
N ARG A 191 2.29 -19.73 -12.65
CA ARG A 191 2.37 -18.67 -11.64
C ARG A 191 1.22 -18.79 -10.64
N VAL A 192 1.50 -18.43 -9.38
CA VAL A 192 0.54 -18.53 -8.28
C VAL A 192 0.09 -17.13 -7.86
N PRO A 193 -1.19 -16.78 -8.04
CA PRO A 193 -1.74 -15.52 -7.56
C PRO A 193 -1.65 -15.42 -6.04
N PHE A 194 -1.39 -14.21 -5.52
CA PHE A 194 -1.33 -13.97 -4.08
C PHE A 194 -1.76 -12.54 -3.70
N GLY A 195 -1.98 -12.31 -2.40
CA GLY A 195 -2.21 -11.00 -1.81
C GLY A 195 -0.92 -10.41 -1.26
N SER A 196 -0.56 -9.20 -1.69
CA SER A 196 0.64 -8.49 -1.25
C SER A 196 0.37 -7.66 0.02
N PRO A 197 1.21 -7.76 1.06
CA PRO A 197 1.10 -6.90 2.24
C PRO A 197 1.62 -5.48 2.02
N THR A 198 2.32 -5.23 0.92
CA THR A 198 2.96 -3.95 0.59
C THR A 198 2.15 -3.18 -0.45
N LEU A 199 2.19 -1.85 -0.35
CA LEU A 199 1.56 -0.91 -1.27
C LEU A 199 2.44 -0.71 -2.52
N SER A 200 1.83 -0.27 -3.62
CA SER A 200 2.49 0.21 -4.84
C SER A 200 1.63 1.28 -5.53
N ASP A 201 2.06 1.75 -6.68
CA ASP A 201 1.30 2.69 -7.52
C ASP A 201 -0.13 2.20 -7.90
N GLN A 202 -0.41 0.89 -7.74
CA GLN A 202 -1.76 0.34 -7.95
C GLN A 202 -2.83 1.01 -7.08
N ALA A 203 -2.46 1.46 -5.86
CA ALA A 203 -3.40 2.12 -4.96
C ALA A 203 -4.01 3.40 -5.54
N LEU A 204 -3.39 3.99 -6.56
CA LEU A 204 -3.81 5.21 -7.23
C LEU A 204 -4.56 4.95 -8.55
N MET A 205 -4.66 3.69 -8.98
CA MET A 205 -5.29 3.31 -10.24
C MET A 205 -6.76 2.94 -10.03
N SER A 206 -7.66 3.54 -10.81
CA SER A 206 -9.09 3.24 -10.77
C SER A 206 -9.53 2.12 -11.73
N PHE A 207 -8.59 1.54 -12.46
CA PHE A 207 -8.78 0.46 -13.43
C PHE A 207 -8.07 -0.82 -12.98
N PRO A 208 -8.43 -2.00 -13.54
CA PRO A 208 -7.79 -3.26 -13.19
C PRO A 208 -6.27 -3.20 -13.33
N SER A 209 -5.56 -3.65 -12.31
CA SER A 209 -4.09 -3.70 -12.31
C SER A 209 -3.57 -4.91 -11.57
N VAL A 210 -2.37 -5.37 -11.91
CA VAL A 210 -1.66 -6.45 -11.25
C VAL A 210 -0.24 -6.04 -10.96
N LYS A 211 0.25 -6.39 -9.78
CA LYS A 211 1.64 -6.19 -9.41
C LYS A 211 2.43 -7.46 -9.71
N ILE A 212 3.45 -7.36 -10.57
CA ILE A 212 4.30 -8.49 -10.95
C ILE A 212 5.65 -8.00 -11.44
N GLY A 213 6.74 -8.68 -11.08
CA GLY A 213 8.06 -8.37 -11.60
C GLY A 213 9.17 -9.24 -11.04
N PRO A 214 10.37 -9.14 -11.63
CA PRO A 214 11.54 -9.90 -11.21
C PRO A 214 12.07 -9.43 -9.87
N GLY A 215 12.84 -10.32 -9.22
CA GLY A 215 13.43 -10.07 -7.92
C GLY A 215 12.52 -10.45 -6.76
N ARG A 216 13.09 -10.42 -5.57
CA ARG A 216 12.43 -10.81 -4.32
C ARG A 216 12.18 -9.57 -3.47
N SER A 217 10.96 -9.39 -3.00
CA SER A 217 10.60 -8.30 -2.08
C SER A 217 11.45 -8.31 -0.79
N SER A 218 11.91 -9.48 -0.35
CA SER A 218 12.79 -9.60 0.84
C SER A 218 14.19 -9.00 0.66
N ARG A 219 14.58 -8.64 -0.56
CA ARG A 219 15.86 -7.97 -0.86
C ARG A 219 15.72 -6.45 -0.94
N SER A 220 14.49 -5.94 -1.08
CA SER A 220 14.21 -4.49 -1.10
C SER A 220 14.50 -3.85 0.26
N HIS A 221 14.92 -2.60 0.23
CA HIS A 221 15.21 -1.78 1.42
C HIS A 221 16.27 -2.39 2.35
N THR A 222 17.20 -3.18 1.80
CA THR A 222 18.35 -3.73 2.53
C THR A 222 19.63 -3.00 2.13
N ALA A 223 20.66 -3.02 3.01
CA ALA A 223 21.95 -2.37 2.75
C ALA A 223 22.66 -2.91 1.47
N GLU A 224 22.39 -4.16 1.12
CA GLU A 224 22.95 -4.83 -0.06
C GLU A 224 21.83 -5.27 -1.00
N GLU A 225 20.96 -4.34 -1.37
CA GLU A 225 19.88 -4.60 -2.32
C GLU A 225 20.45 -5.00 -3.70
N TYR A 226 19.95 -6.10 -4.25
CA TYR A 226 20.40 -6.60 -5.54
C TYR A 226 19.33 -7.37 -6.30
N ILE A 227 19.51 -7.48 -7.62
CA ILE A 227 18.78 -8.38 -8.50
C ILE A 227 19.78 -9.16 -9.37
N MET A 228 19.49 -10.42 -9.64
CA MET A 228 20.32 -11.22 -10.54
C MET A 228 19.98 -10.91 -12.00
N LEU A 229 20.99 -10.82 -12.88
CA LEU A 229 20.77 -10.60 -14.31
C LEU A 229 19.84 -11.67 -14.92
N LYS A 230 19.99 -12.92 -14.49
CA LYS A 230 19.14 -14.03 -14.91
C LYS A 230 17.65 -13.78 -14.56
N GLU A 231 17.36 -13.20 -13.41
CA GLU A 231 15.98 -12.87 -13.02
C GLU A 231 15.36 -11.82 -13.97
N ILE A 232 16.18 -10.88 -14.46
CA ILE A 232 15.75 -9.88 -15.45
C ILE A 232 15.47 -10.55 -16.81
N GLU A 233 16.35 -11.42 -17.27
CA GLU A 233 16.23 -12.13 -18.55
C GLU A 233 15.03 -13.07 -18.57
N GLU A 234 14.83 -13.86 -17.51
CA GLU A 234 13.68 -14.75 -17.35
C GLU A 234 12.36 -13.97 -17.29
N ALA A 235 12.36 -12.81 -16.62
CA ALA A 235 11.18 -11.95 -16.55
C ALA A 235 10.78 -11.39 -17.92
N ILE A 236 11.75 -10.98 -18.74
CA ILE A 236 11.47 -10.51 -20.12
C ILE A 236 10.78 -11.61 -20.91
N GLY A 237 11.30 -12.85 -20.87
CA GLY A 237 10.69 -14.00 -21.55
C GLY A 237 9.26 -14.24 -21.08
N LEU A 238 9.04 -14.27 -19.76
CA LEU A 238 7.73 -14.52 -19.18
C LEU A 238 6.73 -13.39 -19.48
N TYR A 239 7.15 -12.12 -19.41
CA TYR A 239 6.28 -11.01 -19.79
C TYR A 239 5.86 -11.08 -21.27
N LEU A 240 6.76 -11.46 -22.17
CA LEU A 240 6.41 -11.66 -23.57
C LEU A 240 5.38 -12.78 -23.72
N GLU A 241 5.57 -13.92 -23.07
CA GLU A 241 4.57 -15.00 -23.07
C GLU A 241 3.23 -14.55 -22.50
N LEU A 242 3.22 -13.75 -21.43
CA LEU A 242 2.00 -13.26 -20.79
C LEU A 242 1.23 -12.26 -21.66
N LEU A 243 1.94 -11.41 -22.41
CA LEU A 243 1.35 -10.30 -23.14
C LEU A 243 1.09 -10.62 -24.60
N ASP A 244 1.92 -11.43 -25.25
CA ASP A 244 1.72 -11.73 -26.67
C ASP A 244 0.37 -12.41 -26.92
N GLY A 245 -0.43 -11.81 -27.80
CA GLY A 245 -1.76 -12.27 -28.15
C GLY A 245 -2.79 -12.24 -27.01
N LEU A 246 -2.53 -11.50 -25.92
CA LEU A 246 -3.49 -11.34 -24.82
C LEU A 246 -4.76 -10.64 -25.33
N LEU A 247 -5.93 -11.16 -24.93
CA LEU A 247 -7.24 -10.56 -25.18
C LEU A 247 -7.81 -10.07 -23.84
N ILE A 248 -7.99 -8.76 -23.71
CA ILE A 248 -8.51 -8.09 -22.51
C ILE A 248 -9.87 -7.51 -22.80
#